data_d92ec082dcfdeaf70e5e65dd4182ae6a
#
_entry.id   d92ec082dcfdeaf70e5e65dd4182ae6a
#
_cell.length_a   1.000
_cell.length_b   1.000
_cell.length_c   1.000
_cell.angle_alpha   90.00
_cell.angle_beta   90.00
_cell.angle_gamma   90.00
#
_symmetry.space_group_name_H-M   'P 1'
#
loop_
_entity.id
_entity.type
_entity.pdbx_description
1 polymer ?
#
loop_
_entity_poly.entity_id
_entity_poly.type
_entity_poly.pdbx_seq_one_letter_code
_entity_poly.pdbx_strand_id
1 'polypeptide(L)'
;MGSYDDDTLPLQPPVRLPSEAELAAAVRAAPLAAELLGDGGELPAEGADVLEAWFKRLGDDEGLLLEVVRRFLSPEPPEGDVPELLTGLGLVREAKPHALTPLGLWAGRRIIAETTGQQVPITGSLADADAATLLHGLRSYPEPERAEELAGWLSGRDPDEAAASIAAALPEVSPLSRAVGVELLASDLGEEGRRRLDALIAEPRVGAVVAARLGRDERRPSADEIAWVLVDMASTLLEFGGETDEVIESVAMGMQPEDQASTIAILAFGDHPWTERVLRVFIDHHPDERVSAAARKALRRLHGLADVRG
;
A
#
# COMPACT_ATOMS: atom_id res chain seq x y z
N MET A 1 10.71 8.62 15.24
CA MET A 1 10.81 9.37 13.98
C MET A 1 11.08 8.34 12.91
N GLY A 2 9.98 7.70 12.43
CA GLY A 2 10.02 6.68 11.38
C GLY A 2 10.42 7.34 10.06
N SER A 3 11.31 6.71 9.34
CA SER A 3 11.70 7.14 8.00
C SER A 3 10.51 6.96 7.06
N TYR A 4 10.03 8.05 6.47
CA TYR A 4 8.92 8.06 5.48
C TYR A 4 9.33 7.50 4.11
N ASP A 5 10.51 6.90 3.98
CA ASP A 5 10.99 6.27 2.73
C ASP A 5 10.34 4.89 2.45
N ASP A 6 9.51 4.38 3.38
CA ASP A 6 8.87 3.06 3.28
C ASP A 6 7.39 3.13 2.80
N ASP A 7 6.93 4.31 2.36
CA ASP A 7 5.52 4.59 2.03
C ASP A 7 5.14 4.33 0.56
N THR A 8 6.03 3.75 -0.24
CA THR A 8 5.65 3.33 -1.60
C THR A 8 4.75 2.11 -1.56
N LEU A 9 3.63 2.17 -2.28
CA LEU A 9 2.77 0.99 -2.44
C LEU A 9 3.56 -0.14 -3.13
N PRO A 10 3.31 -1.41 -2.75
CA PRO A 10 3.90 -2.53 -3.44
C PRO A 10 3.61 -2.50 -4.95
N LEU A 11 4.60 -2.87 -5.77
CA LEU A 11 4.48 -2.91 -7.23
C LEU A 11 3.42 -3.88 -7.74
N GLN A 12 2.99 -4.81 -6.91
CA GLN A 12 2.04 -5.86 -7.27
C GLN A 12 0.97 -6.03 -6.19
N PRO A 13 -0.25 -6.41 -6.58
CA PRO A 13 -1.28 -6.83 -5.65
C PRO A 13 -0.83 -8.06 -4.84
N PRO A 14 -1.51 -8.36 -3.72
CA PRO A 14 -1.17 -9.51 -2.91
C PRO A 14 -1.28 -10.80 -3.69
N VAL A 15 -0.37 -11.74 -3.38
CA VAL A 15 -0.36 -13.06 -4.00
C VAL A 15 -0.90 -14.11 -3.01
N ARG A 16 -1.61 -15.09 -3.54
CA ARG A 16 -2.03 -16.25 -2.77
C ARG A 16 -0.99 -17.35 -2.90
N LEU A 17 -0.39 -17.71 -1.79
CA LEU A 17 0.59 -18.78 -1.73
C LEU A 17 0.09 -19.93 -0.85
N PRO A 18 0.32 -21.18 -1.23
CA PRO A 18 0.12 -22.32 -0.37
C PRO A 18 1.20 -22.37 0.74
N SER A 19 1.08 -23.31 1.64
CA SER A 19 2.08 -23.54 2.70
C SER A 19 3.47 -23.86 2.12
N GLU A 20 4.51 -23.57 2.88
CA GLU A 20 5.89 -23.94 2.50
C GLU A 20 6.05 -25.43 2.22
N ALA A 21 5.35 -26.29 2.96
CA ALA A 21 5.34 -27.72 2.74
C ALA A 21 4.77 -28.10 1.36
N GLU A 22 3.69 -27.45 0.93
CA GLU A 22 3.08 -27.66 -0.38
C GLU A 22 3.97 -27.10 -1.50
N LEU A 23 4.61 -25.95 -1.30
CA LEU A 23 5.59 -25.41 -2.24
C LEU A 23 6.79 -26.34 -2.39
N ALA A 24 7.33 -26.87 -1.29
CA ALA A 24 8.42 -27.83 -1.32
C ALA A 24 8.01 -29.14 -2.00
N ALA A 25 6.78 -29.60 -1.80
CA ALA A 25 6.24 -30.73 -2.53
C ALA A 25 6.15 -30.45 -4.04
N ALA A 26 5.76 -29.22 -4.44
CA ALA A 26 5.74 -28.82 -5.84
C ALA A 26 7.15 -28.80 -6.47
N VAL A 27 8.17 -28.32 -5.74
CA VAL A 27 9.58 -28.43 -6.18
C VAL A 27 9.96 -29.89 -6.44
N ARG A 28 9.68 -30.80 -5.49
CA ARG A 28 10.00 -32.22 -5.64
C ARG A 28 9.27 -32.92 -6.78
N ALA A 29 8.08 -32.43 -7.14
CA ALA A 29 7.26 -32.95 -8.21
C ALA A 29 7.66 -32.39 -9.58
N ALA A 30 8.43 -31.29 -9.65
CA ALA A 30 8.81 -30.66 -10.90
C ALA A 30 9.81 -31.55 -11.68
N PRO A 31 9.57 -31.85 -12.99
CA PRO A 31 10.38 -32.81 -13.74
C PRO A 31 11.89 -32.51 -13.79
N LEU A 32 12.25 -31.22 -13.83
CA LEU A 32 13.65 -30.77 -13.92
C LEU A 32 14.24 -30.32 -12.60
N ALA A 33 13.51 -30.44 -11.47
CA ALA A 33 14.01 -29.99 -10.17
C ALA A 33 15.23 -30.79 -9.72
N ALA A 34 15.24 -32.10 -9.95
CA ALA A 34 16.37 -32.96 -9.64
C ALA A 34 17.63 -32.61 -10.47
N GLU A 35 17.45 -32.25 -11.75
CA GLU A 35 18.55 -31.82 -12.62
C GLU A 35 19.13 -30.47 -12.18
N LEU A 36 18.27 -29.52 -11.80
CA LEU A 36 18.70 -28.22 -11.30
C LEU A 36 19.52 -28.33 -10.00
N LEU A 37 19.19 -29.27 -9.12
CA LEU A 37 19.91 -29.49 -7.88
C LEU A 37 21.25 -30.24 -8.04
N GLY A 38 21.50 -30.83 -9.20
CA GLY A 38 22.77 -31.43 -9.60
C GLY A 38 23.01 -32.85 -9.07
N ASP A 39 24.00 -33.55 -9.65
CA ASP A 39 24.40 -34.90 -9.27
C ASP A 39 24.86 -34.99 -7.80
N GLY A 40 24.11 -35.69 -6.97
CA GLY A 40 24.46 -36.03 -5.59
C GLY A 40 23.85 -35.13 -4.50
N GLY A 41 23.04 -34.17 -4.84
CA GLY A 41 22.27 -33.37 -3.87
C GLY A 41 21.00 -34.06 -3.45
N GLU A 42 21.00 -34.75 -2.32
CA GLU A 42 19.75 -35.15 -1.66
C GLU A 42 18.99 -33.87 -1.27
N LEU A 43 17.72 -33.77 -1.69
CA LEU A 43 16.86 -32.63 -1.29
C LEU A 43 16.75 -32.64 0.24
N PRO A 44 16.94 -31.49 0.91
CA PRO A 44 16.76 -31.37 2.33
C PRO A 44 15.41 -31.94 2.78
N ALA A 45 15.35 -32.46 4.02
CA ALA A 45 14.13 -33.07 4.55
C ALA A 45 13.05 -32.00 4.85
N GLU A 46 13.46 -30.80 5.28
CA GLU A 46 12.56 -29.73 5.68
C GLU A 46 12.14 -28.86 4.49
N GLY A 47 10.88 -28.37 4.52
CA GLY A 47 10.28 -27.65 3.39
C GLY A 47 10.98 -26.34 3.04
N ALA A 48 11.35 -25.55 4.05
CA ALA A 48 12.06 -24.27 3.87
C ALA A 48 13.43 -24.45 3.21
N ASP A 49 14.20 -25.46 3.66
CA ASP A 49 15.53 -25.75 3.14
C ASP A 49 15.49 -26.20 1.66
N VAL A 50 14.43 -26.92 1.27
CA VAL A 50 14.21 -27.31 -0.14
C VAL A 50 13.99 -26.09 -1.02
N LEU A 51 13.12 -25.17 -0.57
CA LEU A 51 12.82 -23.94 -1.30
C LEU A 51 14.06 -23.06 -1.44
N GLU A 52 14.85 -22.93 -0.38
CA GLU A 52 16.09 -22.16 -0.37
C GLU A 52 17.13 -22.75 -1.33
N ALA A 53 17.37 -24.04 -1.26
CA ALA A 53 18.33 -24.72 -2.14
C ALA A 53 17.91 -24.62 -3.61
N TRP A 54 16.61 -24.78 -3.89
CA TRP A 54 16.06 -24.66 -5.24
C TRP A 54 16.16 -23.23 -5.77
N PHE A 55 15.79 -22.24 -4.96
CA PHE A 55 15.84 -20.83 -5.36
C PHE A 55 17.27 -20.35 -5.61
N LYS A 56 18.23 -20.78 -4.79
CA LYS A 56 19.65 -20.46 -5.02
C LYS A 56 20.14 -20.96 -6.37
N ARG A 57 19.72 -22.16 -6.78
CA ARG A 57 20.09 -22.72 -8.09
C ARG A 57 19.38 -22.03 -9.24
N LEU A 58 18.12 -21.64 -9.04
CA LEU A 58 17.39 -20.81 -10.00
C LEU A 58 18.11 -19.49 -10.25
N GLY A 59 18.72 -18.91 -9.21
CA GLY A 59 19.45 -17.65 -9.24
C GLY A 59 20.74 -17.70 -10.11
N ASP A 60 21.23 -18.88 -10.44
CA ASP A 60 22.41 -19.03 -11.32
C ASP A 60 22.07 -18.74 -12.81
N ASP A 61 20.80 -18.63 -13.20
CA ASP A 61 20.34 -18.33 -14.57
C ASP A 61 19.57 -16.99 -14.61
N GLU A 62 20.28 -15.91 -14.97
CA GLU A 62 19.69 -14.57 -15.06
C GLU A 62 18.56 -14.47 -16.10
N GLY A 63 18.64 -15.24 -17.21
CA GLY A 63 17.62 -15.24 -18.23
C GLY A 63 16.31 -15.83 -17.73
N LEU A 64 16.40 -16.88 -16.91
CA LEU A 64 15.26 -17.52 -16.27
C LEU A 64 14.60 -16.61 -15.23
N LEU A 65 15.42 -15.95 -14.40
CA LEU A 65 14.93 -14.97 -13.41
C LEU A 65 14.17 -13.83 -14.10
N LEU A 66 14.73 -13.28 -15.17
CA LEU A 66 14.10 -12.19 -15.92
C LEU A 66 12.74 -12.61 -16.49
N GLU A 67 12.64 -13.83 -17.02
CA GLU A 67 11.37 -14.33 -17.59
C GLU A 67 10.31 -14.58 -16.51
N VAL A 68 10.71 -15.06 -15.31
CA VAL A 68 9.80 -15.17 -14.17
C VAL A 68 9.30 -13.80 -13.73
N VAL A 69 10.19 -12.80 -13.60
CA VAL A 69 9.82 -11.43 -13.23
C VAL A 69 8.89 -10.80 -14.28
N ARG A 70 9.20 -10.94 -15.56
CA ARG A 70 8.35 -10.43 -16.63
C ARG A 70 6.93 -10.97 -16.55
N ARG A 71 6.78 -12.28 -16.29
CA ARG A 71 5.46 -12.91 -16.11
C ARG A 71 4.78 -12.50 -14.81
N PHE A 72 5.56 -12.32 -13.75
CA PHE A 72 5.06 -11.89 -12.45
C PHE A 72 4.51 -10.46 -12.47
N LEU A 73 5.17 -9.56 -13.22
CA LEU A 73 4.76 -8.16 -13.36
C LEU A 73 3.66 -7.95 -14.42
N SER A 74 3.40 -8.94 -15.26
CA SER A 74 2.38 -8.83 -16.32
C SER A 74 0.98 -9.09 -15.74
N PRO A 75 0.00 -8.20 -15.95
CA PRO A 75 -1.38 -8.41 -15.49
C PRO A 75 -2.05 -9.63 -16.18
N GLU A 76 -1.61 -9.94 -17.40
CA GLU A 76 -2.04 -11.10 -18.14
C GLU A 76 -0.83 -11.95 -18.55
N PRO A 77 -0.97 -13.29 -18.59
CA PRO A 77 0.11 -14.15 -19.06
C PRO A 77 0.54 -13.76 -20.48
N PRO A 78 1.85 -13.55 -20.72
CA PRO A 78 2.35 -13.19 -22.04
C PRO A 78 1.95 -14.22 -23.10
N GLU A 79 1.50 -13.75 -24.27
CA GLU A 79 1.25 -14.60 -25.42
C GLU A 79 2.57 -15.15 -25.98
N GLY A 80 2.54 -16.38 -26.49
CA GLY A 80 3.67 -17.02 -27.14
C GLY A 80 4.07 -18.35 -26.50
N ASP A 81 5.16 -18.91 -27.02
CA ASP A 81 5.72 -20.16 -26.51
C ASP A 81 6.44 -19.94 -25.18
N VAL A 82 6.24 -20.88 -24.27
CA VAL A 82 6.90 -20.89 -22.96
C VAL A 82 8.17 -21.72 -23.08
N PRO A 83 9.32 -21.24 -22.61
CA PRO A 83 10.51 -22.07 -22.51
C PRO A 83 10.21 -23.37 -21.72
N GLU A 84 10.56 -24.52 -22.30
CA GLU A 84 10.35 -25.82 -21.66
C GLU A 84 10.95 -25.90 -20.25
N LEU A 85 12.02 -25.16 -20.02
CA LEU A 85 12.67 -25.06 -18.73
C LEU A 85 11.73 -24.49 -17.65
N LEU A 86 10.90 -23.47 -17.97
CA LEU A 86 9.97 -22.88 -16.99
C LEU A 86 8.86 -23.86 -16.57
N THR A 87 8.36 -24.63 -17.52
CA THR A 87 7.34 -25.68 -17.23
C THR A 87 7.98 -26.85 -16.52
N GLY A 88 9.16 -27.27 -16.97
CA GLY A 88 9.91 -28.36 -16.35
C GLY A 88 10.35 -28.10 -14.92
N LEU A 89 10.62 -26.84 -14.57
CA LEU A 89 10.89 -26.39 -13.19
C LEU A 89 9.62 -26.13 -12.37
N GLY A 90 8.45 -26.30 -12.95
CA GLY A 90 7.18 -26.08 -12.26
C GLY A 90 6.84 -24.62 -12.02
N LEU A 91 7.49 -23.67 -12.68
CA LEU A 91 7.26 -22.22 -12.51
C LEU A 91 6.05 -21.73 -13.28
N VAL A 92 5.74 -22.32 -14.42
CA VAL A 92 4.66 -21.94 -15.34
C VAL A 92 3.81 -23.18 -15.64
N ARG A 93 2.50 -22.96 -15.79
CA ARG A 93 1.57 -24.04 -16.17
C ARG A 93 1.77 -24.41 -17.64
N GLU A 94 1.73 -25.73 -17.95
CA GLU A 94 1.78 -26.21 -19.33
C GLU A 94 0.53 -25.80 -20.13
N ALA A 95 -0.63 -25.80 -19.46
CA ALA A 95 -1.90 -25.45 -20.10
C ALA A 95 -2.03 -23.92 -20.30
N LYS A 96 -2.58 -23.52 -21.43
CA LYS A 96 -2.92 -22.11 -21.72
C LYS A 96 -4.10 -21.63 -20.84
N PRO A 97 -4.08 -20.38 -20.38
CA PRO A 97 -2.98 -19.43 -20.49
C PRO A 97 -1.79 -19.88 -19.64
N HIS A 98 -0.58 -19.72 -20.14
CA HIS A 98 0.66 -20.12 -19.47
C HIS A 98 0.98 -19.23 -18.25
N ALA A 99 0.08 -19.25 -17.25
CA ALA A 99 0.19 -18.50 -16.02
C ALA A 99 1.26 -19.08 -15.08
N LEU A 100 1.79 -18.26 -14.18
CA LEU A 100 2.64 -18.71 -13.10
C LEU A 100 1.89 -19.73 -12.22
N THR A 101 2.61 -20.74 -11.80
CA THR A 101 2.16 -21.65 -10.72
C THR A 101 2.32 -20.97 -9.37
N PRO A 102 1.80 -21.53 -8.26
CA PRO A 102 2.13 -21.05 -6.92
C PRO A 102 3.63 -20.98 -6.65
N LEU A 103 4.41 -21.93 -7.17
CA LEU A 103 5.87 -21.92 -7.06
C LEU A 103 6.50 -20.76 -7.86
N GLY A 104 5.97 -20.50 -9.07
CA GLY A 104 6.37 -19.35 -9.88
C GLY A 104 6.02 -18.00 -9.23
N LEU A 105 4.84 -17.90 -8.59
CA LEU A 105 4.45 -16.71 -7.83
C LEU A 105 5.36 -16.50 -6.62
N TRP A 106 5.68 -17.57 -5.88
CA TRP A 106 6.62 -17.51 -4.76
C TRP A 106 8.01 -17.06 -5.21
N ALA A 107 8.55 -17.63 -6.31
CA ALA A 107 9.83 -17.24 -6.87
C ALA A 107 9.84 -15.79 -7.34
N GLY A 108 8.82 -15.36 -8.10
CA GLY A 108 8.70 -13.98 -8.57
C GLY A 108 8.66 -12.97 -7.43
N ARG A 109 7.85 -13.25 -6.39
CA ARG A 109 7.79 -12.44 -5.18
C ARG A 109 9.17 -12.30 -4.51
N ARG A 110 9.88 -13.39 -4.39
CA ARG A 110 11.20 -13.42 -3.76
C ARG A 110 12.25 -12.66 -4.58
N ILE A 111 12.27 -12.81 -5.90
CA ILE A 111 13.15 -12.06 -6.80
C ILE A 111 12.91 -10.56 -6.66
N ILE A 112 11.65 -10.11 -6.65
CA ILE A 112 11.30 -8.70 -6.46
C ILE A 112 11.84 -8.21 -5.11
N ALA A 113 11.61 -8.96 -4.03
CA ALA A 113 12.09 -8.58 -2.69
C ALA A 113 13.62 -8.44 -2.63
N GLU A 114 14.36 -9.38 -3.22
CA GLU A 114 15.84 -9.35 -3.22
C GLU A 114 16.41 -8.27 -4.13
N THR A 115 15.74 -7.96 -5.25
CA THR A 115 16.23 -7.00 -6.24
C THR A 115 15.88 -5.55 -5.88
N THR A 116 14.68 -5.31 -5.37
CA THR A 116 14.15 -3.95 -5.13
C THR A 116 14.02 -3.58 -3.65
N GLY A 117 14.11 -4.56 -2.75
CA GLY A 117 13.79 -4.39 -1.33
C GLY A 117 12.29 -4.34 -1.03
N GLN A 118 11.42 -4.33 -2.06
CA GLN A 118 9.98 -4.26 -1.87
C GLN A 118 9.38 -5.63 -1.58
N GLN A 119 8.48 -5.68 -0.60
CA GLN A 119 7.75 -6.89 -0.25
C GLN A 119 6.40 -6.92 -0.96
N VAL A 120 6.17 -7.91 -1.81
CA VAL A 120 4.82 -8.19 -2.33
C VAL A 120 4.00 -8.88 -1.24
N PRO A 121 2.81 -8.37 -0.87
CA PRO A 121 1.99 -8.94 0.19
C PRO A 121 1.53 -10.38 -0.12
N ILE A 122 1.19 -11.13 0.93
CA ILE A 122 0.57 -12.45 0.83
C ILE A 122 -0.84 -12.36 1.40
N THR A 123 -1.84 -12.82 0.65
CA THR A 123 -3.22 -12.89 1.14
C THR A 123 -3.32 -13.81 2.37
N GLY A 124 -3.98 -13.32 3.42
CA GLY A 124 -4.09 -14.02 4.71
C GLY A 124 -2.99 -13.69 5.72
N SER A 125 -1.97 -12.89 5.34
CA SER A 125 -0.86 -12.57 6.23
C SER A 125 -1.18 -11.55 7.32
N LEU A 126 -2.30 -10.85 7.21
CA LEU A 126 -2.71 -9.81 8.17
C LEU A 126 -3.72 -10.31 9.23
N ALA A 127 -4.07 -11.59 9.23
CA ALA A 127 -5.09 -12.15 10.13
C ALA A 127 -4.81 -11.85 11.62
N ASP A 128 -3.54 -11.92 12.03
CA ASP A 128 -3.10 -11.68 13.42
C ASP A 128 -2.51 -10.28 13.64
N ALA A 129 -2.54 -9.41 12.62
CA ALA A 129 -1.97 -8.06 12.69
C ALA A 129 -2.75 -7.16 13.67
N ASP A 130 -2.08 -6.14 14.20
CA ASP A 130 -2.79 -5.01 14.84
C ASP A 130 -3.51 -4.16 13.79
N ALA A 131 -4.39 -3.26 14.25
CA ALA A 131 -5.19 -2.44 13.36
C ALA A 131 -4.37 -1.48 12.48
N ALA A 132 -3.28 -0.93 12.99
CA ALA A 132 -2.41 -0.03 12.21
C ALA A 132 -1.70 -0.79 11.09
N THR A 133 -1.14 -1.96 11.38
CA THR A 133 -0.52 -2.87 10.41
C THR A 133 -1.53 -3.36 9.37
N LEU A 134 -2.76 -3.71 9.80
CA LEU A 134 -3.84 -4.07 8.88
C LEU A 134 -4.11 -2.92 7.90
N LEU A 135 -4.38 -1.71 8.40
CA LEU A 135 -4.69 -0.55 7.57
C LEU A 135 -3.54 -0.19 6.62
N HIS A 136 -2.31 -0.32 7.08
CA HIS A 136 -1.13 -0.12 6.25
C HIS A 136 -1.07 -1.15 5.10
N GLY A 137 -1.29 -2.43 5.39
CA GLY A 137 -1.30 -3.49 4.39
C GLY A 137 -2.41 -3.31 3.37
N LEU A 138 -3.64 -3.06 3.82
CA LEU A 138 -4.82 -2.96 2.96
C LEU A 138 -4.79 -1.83 1.92
N ARG A 139 -3.89 -0.84 2.05
CA ARG A 139 -3.71 0.25 1.06
C ARG A 139 -3.44 -0.25 -0.36
N SER A 140 -2.75 -1.38 -0.49
CA SER A 140 -2.33 -1.96 -1.77
C SER A 140 -3.22 -3.09 -2.25
N TYR A 141 -4.26 -3.45 -1.49
CA TYR A 141 -5.13 -4.58 -1.80
C TYR A 141 -6.28 -4.16 -2.73
N PRO A 142 -6.49 -4.83 -3.87
CA PRO A 142 -7.72 -4.72 -4.63
C PRO A 142 -8.94 -5.13 -3.80
N GLU A 143 -10.12 -4.67 -4.22
CA GLU A 143 -11.36 -4.86 -3.46
C GLU A 143 -11.64 -6.31 -3.03
N PRO A 144 -11.52 -7.34 -3.91
CA PRO A 144 -11.81 -8.72 -3.51
C PRO A 144 -10.85 -9.26 -2.45
N GLU A 145 -9.55 -8.97 -2.61
CA GLU A 145 -8.49 -9.40 -1.69
C GLU A 145 -8.59 -8.64 -0.36
N ARG A 146 -8.97 -7.36 -0.40
CA ARG A 146 -9.21 -6.54 0.79
C ARG A 146 -10.35 -7.10 1.64
N ALA A 147 -11.47 -7.46 1.00
CA ALA A 147 -12.61 -8.07 1.69
C ALA A 147 -12.26 -9.40 2.34
N GLU A 148 -11.47 -10.25 1.64
CA GLU A 148 -11.02 -11.53 2.17
C GLU A 148 -10.06 -11.35 3.36
N GLU A 149 -9.07 -10.46 3.23
CA GLU A 149 -8.11 -10.16 4.29
C GLU A 149 -8.80 -9.61 5.55
N LEU A 150 -9.74 -8.67 5.34
CA LEU A 150 -10.56 -8.13 6.42
C LEU A 150 -11.40 -9.23 7.10
N ALA A 151 -12.03 -10.11 6.33
CA ALA A 151 -12.80 -11.23 6.89
C ALA A 151 -11.91 -12.17 7.71
N GLY A 152 -10.69 -12.47 7.24
CA GLY A 152 -9.69 -13.23 7.98
C GLY A 152 -9.30 -12.55 9.29
N TRP A 153 -9.04 -11.22 9.24
CA TRP A 153 -8.68 -10.42 10.40
C TRP A 153 -9.82 -10.33 11.43
N LEU A 154 -11.07 -10.24 10.99
CA LEU A 154 -12.25 -10.22 11.87
C LEU A 154 -12.58 -11.59 12.46
N SER A 155 -12.06 -12.67 11.88
CA SER A 155 -12.35 -14.03 12.35
C SER A 155 -11.88 -14.23 13.78
N GLY A 156 -12.84 -14.49 14.68
CA GLY A 156 -12.57 -14.70 16.11
C GLY A 156 -12.42 -13.43 16.94
N ARG A 157 -12.54 -12.23 16.35
CA ARG A 157 -12.56 -10.96 17.09
C ARG A 157 -13.98 -10.52 17.40
N ASP A 158 -14.16 -9.84 18.52
CA ASP A 158 -15.40 -9.16 18.84
C ASP A 158 -15.58 -7.96 17.90
N PRO A 159 -16.76 -7.77 17.25
CA PRO A 159 -16.97 -6.69 16.28
C PRO A 159 -16.80 -5.27 16.87
N ASP A 160 -17.21 -5.03 18.13
CA ASP A 160 -17.04 -3.73 18.77
C ASP A 160 -15.58 -3.45 19.13
N GLU A 161 -14.84 -4.46 19.59
CA GLU A 161 -13.40 -4.35 19.85
C GLU A 161 -12.61 -4.14 18.54
N ALA A 162 -12.99 -4.83 17.46
CA ALA A 162 -12.40 -4.66 16.14
C ALA A 162 -12.61 -3.23 15.62
N ALA A 163 -13.84 -2.72 15.66
CA ALA A 163 -14.16 -1.35 15.27
C ALA A 163 -13.45 -0.32 16.16
N ALA A 164 -13.36 -0.59 17.47
CA ALA A 164 -12.64 0.29 18.40
C ALA A 164 -11.14 0.36 18.09
N SER A 165 -10.50 -0.77 17.78
CA SER A 165 -9.07 -0.81 17.47
C SER A 165 -8.74 -0.11 16.15
N ILE A 166 -9.58 -0.26 15.11
CA ILE A 166 -9.42 0.50 13.86
C ILE A 166 -9.58 2.00 14.13
N ALA A 167 -10.64 2.42 14.85
CA ALA A 167 -10.88 3.82 15.16
C ALA A 167 -9.72 4.44 15.95
N ALA A 168 -9.16 3.71 16.91
CA ALA A 168 -8.02 4.17 17.71
C ALA A 168 -6.72 4.32 16.88
N ALA A 169 -6.57 3.57 15.79
CA ALA A 169 -5.40 3.66 14.92
C ALA A 169 -5.44 4.88 13.97
N LEU A 170 -6.62 5.40 13.61
CA LEU A 170 -6.78 6.45 12.59
C LEU A 170 -5.93 7.71 12.82
N PRO A 171 -5.71 8.22 14.04
CA PRO A 171 -4.88 9.40 14.26
C PRO A 171 -3.40 9.21 13.86
N GLU A 172 -2.88 8.00 13.99
CA GLU A 172 -1.45 7.69 13.90
C GLU A 172 -1.03 7.10 12.55
N VAL A 173 -2.00 6.62 11.75
CA VAL A 173 -1.70 6.01 10.45
C VAL A 173 -1.55 7.04 9.33
N SER A 174 -0.97 6.61 8.21
CA SER A 174 -0.82 7.44 7.02
C SER A 174 -2.17 7.91 6.43
N PRO A 175 -2.19 8.98 5.61
CA PRO A 175 -3.41 9.49 5.00
C PRO A 175 -4.21 8.45 4.22
N LEU A 176 -3.55 7.60 3.42
CA LEU A 176 -4.21 6.54 2.67
C LEU A 176 -4.73 5.43 3.60
N SER A 177 -3.95 5.02 4.58
CA SER A 177 -4.39 4.07 5.62
C SER A 177 -5.60 4.59 6.38
N ARG A 178 -5.61 5.90 6.71
CA ARG A 178 -6.75 6.57 7.36
C ARG A 178 -7.98 6.55 6.46
N ALA A 179 -7.81 6.81 5.16
CA ALA A 179 -8.89 6.73 4.19
C ALA A 179 -9.51 5.32 4.16
N VAL A 180 -8.68 4.29 4.08
CA VAL A 180 -9.12 2.88 4.14
C VAL A 180 -9.85 2.60 5.45
N GLY A 181 -9.30 3.00 6.59
CA GLY A 181 -9.92 2.77 7.89
C GLY A 181 -11.27 3.45 8.07
N VAL A 182 -11.45 4.68 7.56
CA VAL A 182 -12.74 5.37 7.55
C VAL A 182 -13.75 4.62 6.67
N GLU A 183 -13.34 4.12 5.50
CA GLU A 183 -14.18 3.33 4.61
C GLU A 183 -14.64 2.03 5.27
N LEU A 184 -13.72 1.27 5.89
CA LEU A 184 -14.04 0.05 6.62
C LEU A 184 -15.04 0.28 7.75
N LEU A 185 -14.84 1.33 8.55
CA LEU A 185 -15.77 1.69 9.62
C LEU A 185 -17.14 2.13 9.08
N ALA A 186 -17.20 2.81 7.93
CA ALA A 186 -18.42 3.29 7.35
C ALA A 186 -19.27 2.18 6.70
N SER A 187 -18.61 1.21 6.05
CA SER A 187 -19.25 0.25 5.15
C SER A 187 -19.20 -1.19 5.66
N ASP A 188 -18.04 -1.66 6.13
CA ASP A 188 -17.79 -3.09 6.35
C ASP A 188 -18.05 -3.54 7.79
N LEU A 189 -17.93 -2.62 8.77
CA LEU A 189 -18.08 -2.91 10.20
C LEU A 189 -19.47 -2.58 10.76
N GLY A 190 -20.43 -2.35 9.89
CA GLY A 190 -21.84 -2.23 10.24
C GLY A 190 -22.15 -1.08 11.21
N GLU A 191 -22.97 -1.35 12.22
CA GLU A 191 -23.42 -0.35 13.19
C GLU A 191 -22.33 0.03 14.20
N GLU A 192 -21.48 -0.93 14.57
CA GLU A 192 -20.31 -0.73 15.45
C GLU A 192 -19.34 0.27 14.84
N GLY A 193 -18.98 0.09 13.56
CA GLY A 193 -18.11 0.99 12.83
C GLY A 193 -18.66 2.40 12.76
N ARG A 194 -19.95 2.55 12.39
CA ARG A 194 -20.61 3.87 12.32
C ARG A 194 -20.62 4.59 13.67
N ARG A 195 -20.90 3.87 14.76
CA ARG A 195 -20.87 4.42 16.12
C ARG A 195 -19.49 4.95 16.51
N ARG A 196 -18.41 4.23 16.10
CA ARG A 196 -17.03 4.69 16.31
C ARG A 196 -16.69 5.92 15.48
N LEU A 197 -17.15 6.00 14.22
CA LEU A 197 -16.99 7.20 13.39
C LEU A 197 -17.70 8.41 13.99
N ASP A 198 -18.93 8.24 14.49
CA ASP A 198 -19.67 9.33 15.15
C ASP A 198 -18.93 9.88 16.38
N ALA A 199 -18.31 8.99 17.15
CA ALA A 199 -17.49 9.40 18.29
C ALA A 199 -16.21 10.18 17.85
N LEU A 200 -15.60 9.78 16.73
CA LEU A 200 -14.39 10.41 16.20
C LEU A 200 -14.63 11.82 15.65
N ILE A 201 -15.85 12.18 15.23
CA ILE A 201 -16.16 13.53 14.70
C ILE A 201 -15.85 14.63 15.74
N ALA A 202 -15.92 14.32 17.03
CA ALA A 202 -15.57 15.25 18.10
C ALA A 202 -14.05 15.44 18.29
N GLU A 203 -13.24 14.53 17.73
CA GLU A 203 -11.79 14.58 17.89
C GLU A 203 -11.18 15.66 16.97
N PRO A 204 -10.21 16.44 17.47
CA PRO A 204 -9.50 17.41 16.65
C PRO A 204 -8.82 16.76 15.45
N ARG A 205 -8.75 17.45 14.31
CA ARG A 205 -8.07 17.02 13.07
C ARG A 205 -8.68 15.75 12.46
N VAL A 206 -8.56 14.59 13.11
CA VAL A 206 -9.13 13.33 12.60
C VAL A 206 -10.63 13.42 12.44
N GLY A 207 -11.34 14.04 13.39
CA GLY A 207 -12.78 14.26 13.28
C GLY A 207 -13.15 15.13 12.09
N ALA A 208 -12.35 16.15 11.77
CA ALA A 208 -12.57 16.98 10.58
C ALA A 208 -12.38 16.17 9.28
N VAL A 209 -11.38 15.26 9.21
CA VAL A 209 -11.18 14.34 8.07
C VAL A 209 -12.35 13.38 7.95
N VAL A 210 -12.78 12.76 9.04
CA VAL A 210 -13.94 11.86 9.06
C VAL A 210 -15.19 12.58 8.59
N ALA A 211 -15.47 13.77 9.12
CA ALA A 211 -16.62 14.58 8.71
C ALA A 211 -16.57 14.94 7.22
N ALA A 212 -15.41 15.38 6.71
CA ALA A 212 -15.23 15.71 5.29
C ALA A 212 -15.46 14.49 4.39
N ARG A 213 -14.92 13.32 4.74
CA ARG A 213 -15.09 12.08 3.95
C ARG A 213 -16.52 11.55 3.95
N LEU A 214 -17.25 11.75 5.05
CA LEU A 214 -18.64 11.34 5.20
C LEU A 214 -19.66 12.40 4.72
N GLY A 215 -19.17 13.58 4.26
CA GLY A 215 -20.03 14.68 3.83
C GLY A 215 -20.89 15.25 4.96
N ARG A 216 -20.37 15.29 6.19
CA ARG A 216 -21.09 15.79 7.37
C ARG A 216 -20.70 17.22 7.69
N ASP A 217 -21.69 18.09 7.81
CA ASP A 217 -21.55 19.54 7.99
C ASP A 217 -22.03 20.03 9.39
N GLU A 218 -22.21 19.11 10.35
CA GLU A 218 -22.77 19.47 11.67
C GLU A 218 -21.88 20.44 12.46
N ARG A 219 -20.58 20.45 12.17
CA ARG A 219 -19.61 21.32 12.82
C ARG A 219 -18.80 22.12 11.79
N ARG A 220 -18.75 23.43 11.97
CA ARG A 220 -17.87 24.26 11.14
C ARG A 220 -16.41 24.05 11.55
N PRO A 221 -15.54 23.52 10.68
CA PRO A 221 -14.14 23.31 11.02
C PRO A 221 -13.41 24.64 11.18
N SER A 222 -12.40 24.68 12.02
CA SER A 222 -11.46 25.80 12.16
C SER A 222 -10.49 25.88 10.97
N ALA A 223 -9.76 26.98 10.82
CA ALA A 223 -8.85 27.18 9.69
C ALA A 223 -7.70 26.18 9.67
N ASP A 224 -7.21 25.78 10.83
CA ASP A 224 -6.17 24.76 10.98
C ASP A 224 -6.69 23.34 10.67
N GLU A 225 -7.94 23.03 11.04
CA GLU A 225 -8.60 21.78 10.66
C GLU A 225 -8.86 21.71 9.13
N ILE A 226 -9.28 22.82 8.51
CA ILE A 226 -9.42 22.90 7.04
C ILE A 226 -8.06 22.63 6.38
N ALA A 227 -7.00 23.29 6.84
CA ALA A 227 -5.65 23.07 6.32
C ALA A 227 -5.23 21.59 6.50
N TRP A 228 -5.52 21.00 7.65
CA TRP A 228 -5.20 19.61 7.95
C TRP A 228 -5.93 18.63 7.01
N VAL A 229 -7.24 18.82 6.80
CA VAL A 229 -8.06 18.01 5.88
C VAL A 229 -7.56 18.11 4.44
N LEU A 230 -7.26 19.32 3.96
CA LEU A 230 -6.76 19.53 2.60
C LEU A 230 -5.43 18.83 2.37
N VAL A 231 -4.51 18.90 3.34
CA VAL A 231 -3.23 18.17 3.27
C VAL A 231 -3.45 16.67 3.33
N ASP A 232 -4.33 16.18 4.20
CA ASP A 232 -4.64 14.75 4.32
C ASP A 232 -5.20 14.17 3.01
N MET A 233 -6.13 14.88 2.37
CA MET A 233 -6.71 14.47 1.08
C MET A 233 -5.68 14.46 -0.04
N ALA A 234 -4.88 15.53 -0.17
CA ALA A 234 -3.81 15.62 -1.16
C ALA A 234 -2.75 14.53 -0.95
N SER A 235 -2.41 14.27 0.32
CA SER A 235 -1.43 13.23 0.68
C SER A 235 -1.95 11.82 0.44
N THR A 236 -3.27 11.59 0.59
CA THR A 236 -3.90 10.32 0.22
C THR A 236 -3.67 10.01 -1.27
N LEU A 237 -3.84 11.00 -2.14
CA LEU A 237 -3.58 10.85 -3.58
C LEU A 237 -2.11 10.62 -3.88
N LEU A 238 -1.20 11.38 -3.23
CA LEU A 238 0.24 11.19 -3.38
C LEU A 238 0.70 9.79 -2.96
N GLU A 239 0.15 9.28 -1.88
CA GLU A 239 0.46 7.96 -1.36
C GLU A 239 -0.08 6.84 -2.27
N PHE A 240 -1.24 7.08 -2.88
CA PHE A 240 -1.83 6.17 -3.87
C PHE A 240 -1.09 6.17 -5.22
N GLY A 241 -0.20 7.12 -5.45
CA GLY A 241 0.52 7.27 -6.72
C GLY A 241 -0.24 8.11 -7.76
N GLY A 242 -1.17 8.95 -7.31
CA GLY A 242 -1.92 9.87 -8.19
C GLY A 242 -1.02 10.88 -8.90
N GLU A 243 -1.46 11.29 -10.09
CA GLU A 243 -0.77 12.29 -10.90
C GLU A 243 -0.71 13.65 -10.19
N THR A 244 0.35 14.42 -10.45
CA THR A 244 0.55 15.74 -9.82
C THR A 244 -0.60 16.71 -10.03
N ASP A 245 -1.24 16.64 -11.21
CA ASP A 245 -2.40 17.48 -11.54
C ASP A 245 -3.62 17.12 -10.69
N GLU A 246 -3.85 15.83 -10.42
CA GLU A 246 -4.92 15.37 -9.53
C GLU A 246 -4.72 15.86 -8.09
N VAL A 247 -3.47 15.86 -7.62
CA VAL A 247 -3.11 16.40 -6.29
C VAL A 247 -3.38 17.89 -6.21
N ILE A 248 -3.00 18.65 -7.25
CA ILE A 248 -3.27 20.09 -7.33
C ILE A 248 -4.79 20.34 -7.35
N GLU A 249 -5.53 19.61 -8.18
CA GLU A 249 -6.99 19.74 -8.27
C GLU A 249 -7.69 19.40 -6.97
N SER A 250 -7.21 18.42 -6.21
CA SER A 250 -7.82 18.02 -4.93
C SER A 250 -7.88 19.15 -3.89
N VAL A 251 -6.92 20.06 -3.93
CA VAL A 251 -6.84 21.23 -3.03
C VAL A 251 -7.45 22.49 -3.65
N ALA A 252 -7.38 22.60 -4.98
CA ALA A 252 -7.65 23.84 -5.71
C ALA A 252 -8.93 23.80 -6.57
N MET A 253 -9.68 22.69 -6.56
CA MET A 253 -10.81 22.44 -7.44
C MET A 253 -11.85 23.57 -7.38
N GLY A 254 -12.14 24.16 -8.56
CA GLY A 254 -13.15 25.20 -8.71
C GLY A 254 -12.74 26.58 -8.20
N MET A 255 -11.51 26.78 -7.72
CA MET A 255 -11.02 28.04 -7.19
C MET A 255 -10.31 28.86 -8.26
N GLN A 256 -10.42 30.19 -8.17
CA GLN A 256 -9.57 31.10 -8.95
C GLN A 256 -8.14 31.13 -8.38
N PRO A 257 -7.11 31.47 -9.18
CA PRO A 257 -5.70 31.47 -8.71
C PRO A 257 -5.44 32.31 -7.46
N GLU A 258 -6.17 33.42 -7.25
CA GLU A 258 -6.06 34.23 -6.03
C GLU A 258 -6.57 33.48 -4.79
N ASP A 259 -7.67 32.76 -4.93
CA ASP A 259 -8.26 31.95 -3.85
C ASP A 259 -7.39 30.74 -3.57
N GLN A 260 -6.84 30.10 -4.62
CA GLN A 260 -5.87 29.00 -4.49
C GLN A 260 -4.62 29.43 -3.73
N ALA A 261 -4.03 30.58 -4.09
CA ALA A 261 -2.87 31.12 -3.38
C ALA A 261 -3.15 31.38 -1.90
N SER A 262 -4.36 31.86 -1.58
CA SER A 262 -4.82 32.07 -0.21
C SER A 262 -4.99 30.75 0.54
N THR A 263 -5.57 29.74 -0.09
CA THR A 263 -5.74 28.39 0.45
C THR A 263 -4.39 27.73 0.71
N ILE A 264 -3.46 27.79 -0.25
CA ILE A 264 -2.11 27.24 -0.09
C ILE A 264 -1.35 27.91 1.06
N ALA A 265 -1.52 29.21 1.24
CA ALA A 265 -0.87 29.95 2.32
C ALA A 265 -1.30 29.50 3.73
N ILE A 266 -2.49 28.93 3.88
CA ILE A 266 -2.96 28.42 5.18
C ILE A 266 -2.49 26.99 5.49
N LEU A 267 -2.03 26.20 4.51
CA LEU A 267 -1.63 24.82 4.76
C LEU A 267 -0.50 24.69 5.80
N ALA A 268 0.38 25.69 5.89
CA ALA A 268 1.45 25.72 6.88
C ALA A 268 0.97 25.84 8.35
N PHE A 269 -0.32 26.10 8.58
CA PHE A 269 -0.86 26.20 9.95
C PHE A 269 -1.38 24.85 10.49
N GLY A 270 -1.70 23.90 9.60
CA GLY A 270 -2.37 22.66 9.94
C GLY A 270 -1.50 21.66 10.71
N ASP A 271 -0.18 21.85 10.79
CA ASP A 271 0.76 20.94 11.50
C ASP A 271 0.61 19.45 11.07
N HIS A 272 0.28 19.24 9.78
CA HIS A 272 0.16 17.91 9.21
C HIS A 272 1.54 17.40 8.77
N PRO A 273 1.92 16.13 9.07
CA PRO A 273 3.25 15.59 8.73
C PRO A 273 3.63 15.70 7.25
N TRP A 274 2.65 15.61 6.36
CA TRP A 274 2.83 15.65 4.91
C TRP A 274 2.74 17.06 4.30
N THR A 275 2.58 18.11 5.10
CA THR A 275 2.43 19.49 4.60
C THR A 275 3.57 19.90 3.68
N GLU A 276 4.81 19.58 4.03
CA GLU A 276 5.97 19.90 3.21
C GLU A 276 5.90 19.22 1.84
N ARG A 277 5.56 17.94 1.80
CA ARG A 277 5.46 17.16 0.56
C ARG A 277 4.39 17.74 -0.37
N VAL A 278 3.22 18.06 0.17
CA VAL A 278 2.14 18.70 -0.60
C VAL A 278 2.56 20.08 -1.13
N LEU A 279 3.18 20.92 -0.29
CA LEU A 279 3.65 22.23 -0.73
C LEU A 279 4.69 22.15 -1.84
N ARG A 280 5.57 21.15 -1.84
CA ARG A 280 6.54 20.89 -2.91
C ARG A 280 5.87 20.61 -4.24
N VAL A 281 4.78 19.83 -4.26
CA VAL A 281 4.00 19.59 -5.50
C VAL A 281 3.53 20.93 -6.10
N PHE A 282 2.98 21.84 -5.29
CA PHE A 282 2.55 23.15 -5.77
C PHE A 282 3.71 24.05 -6.21
N ILE A 283 4.87 23.95 -5.57
CA ILE A 283 6.07 24.72 -5.95
C ILE A 283 6.58 24.29 -7.32
N ASP A 284 6.62 22.99 -7.57
CA ASP A 284 7.33 22.41 -8.71
C ASP A 284 6.42 22.25 -9.94
N HIS A 285 5.10 22.10 -9.74
CA HIS A 285 4.18 21.69 -10.81
C HIS A 285 3.00 22.63 -11.05
N HIS A 286 2.71 23.59 -10.15
CA HIS A 286 1.54 24.46 -10.35
C HIS A 286 1.78 25.49 -11.48
N PRO A 287 0.83 25.62 -12.47
CA PRO A 287 1.04 26.46 -13.64
C PRO A 287 1.02 27.98 -13.34
N ASP A 288 0.36 28.42 -12.27
CA ASP A 288 0.31 29.85 -11.87
C ASP A 288 1.42 30.18 -10.87
N GLU A 289 2.31 31.11 -11.26
CA GLU A 289 3.46 31.55 -10.44
C GLU A 289 3.05 32.18 -9.11
N ARG A 290 1.87 32.77 -8.99
CA ARG A 290 1.37 33.34 -7.72
C ARG A 290 1.10 32.24 -6.70
N VAL A 291 0.54 31.12 -7.16
CA VAL A 291 0.27 29.96 -6.32
C VAL A 291 1.58 29.27 -5.90
N SER A 292 2.51 29.07 -6.83
CA SER A 292 3.85 28.54 -6.54
C SER A 292 4.62 29.44 -5.56
N ALA A 293 4.52 30.78 -5.71
CA ALA A 293 5.13 31.72 -4.77
C ALA A 293 4.48 31.67 -3.38
N ALA A 294 3.15 31.49 -3.30
CA ALA A 294 2.44 31.28 -2.03
C ALA A 294 2.91 29.98 -1.34
N ALA A 295 3.04 28.90 -2.10
CA ALA A 295 3.56 27.61 -1.59
C ALA A 295 4.99 27.74 -1.06
N ARG A 296 5.90 28.41 -1.78
CA ARG A 296 7.27 28.71 -1.30
C ARG A 296 7.27 29.54 0.00
N LYS A 297 6.36 30.49 0.12
CA LYS A 297 6.22 31.29 1.34
C LYS A 297 5.67 30.44 2.50
N ALA A 298 4.67 29.59 2.25
CA ALA A 298 4.11 28.67 3.22
C ALA A 298 5.17 27.68 3.72
N LEU A 299 5.99 27.11 2.83
CA LEU A 299 7.08 26.20 3.19
C LEU A 299 8.12 26.86 4.10
N ARG A 300 8.57 28.08 3.76
CA ARG A 300 9.49 28.84 4.64
C ARG A 300 8.90 29.10 6.02
N ARG A 301 7.60 29.36 6.09
CA ARG A 301 6.89 29.54 7.37
C ARG A 301 6.84 28.26 8.18
N LEU A 302 6.54 27.11 7.52
CA LEU A 302 6.52 25.79 8.17
C LEU A 302 7.87 25.49 8.83
N HIS A 303 8.99 25.73 8.12
CA HIS A 303 10.33 25.52 8.68
C HIS A 303 10.64 26.50 9.82
N GLY A 304 10.28 27.79 9.70
CA GLY A 304 10.47 28.76 10.77
C GLY A 304 9.62 28.49 12.02
N LEU A 305 8.46 27.83 11.87
CA LEU A 305 7.65 27.39 13.02
C LEU A 305 8.24 26.14 13.69
N ALA A 306 8.90 25.26 12.92
CA ALA A 306 9.60 24.10 13.47
C ALA A 306 10.79 24.51 14.33
N ASP A 307 11.60 25.49 13.88
CA ASP A 307 12.77 26.02 14.63
C ASP A 307 12.41 26.68 15.95
N VAL A 308 11.18 27.19 16.10
CA VAL A 308 10.70 27.83 17.35
C VAL A 308 10.17 26.81 18.37
N ARG A 309 9.78 25.62 17.90
CA ARG A 309 9.19 24.55 18.76
C ARG A 309 10.22 23.53 19.25
N GLY A 310 11.43 23.47 18.66
CA GLY A 310 12.55 22.60 19.07
C GLY A 310 13.47 23.30 20.05
#